data_9d646a0688b3dbf980d268fc5cca84cc
#
_entry.id   9d646a0688b3dbf980d268fc5cca84cc
#
_cell.length_a   1.000
_cell.length_b   1.000
_cell.length_c   1.000
_cell.angle_alpha   90.00
_cell.angle_beta   90.00
_cell.angle_gamma   90.00
#
_symmetry.space_group_name_H-M   'P 1'
#
loop_
_entity.id
_entity.type
_entity.pdbx_description
1 polymer ?
#
loop_
_entity_poly.entity_id
_entity_poly.type
_entity_poly.pdbx_seq_one_letter_code
_entity_poly.pdbx_strand_id
1 'polypeptide(L)'
;SSTYTREYVNKTLKHWITEFKIDGFRWDLTKGFTQNCTSTNESCTNGYQADRVEVLKLYADYSWSLDPNHYVIFEHLGSDFEEQQWANYRLSEGKGIMMWGEMFTQYKELTMGYSNTTGNISRMGHVSRGFTGKRLVGYPESHDKDRLMYEAKTFGNNTGTSPVFNNETNTINRMSALGAISMLIPGPKM
;
A
#
# COMPACT_ATOMS: atom_id res chain seq x y z
N SER A 1 -11.53 17.81 -10.09
CA SER A 1 -10.61 18.04 -11.22
C SER A 1 -11.36 18.56 -12.45
N SER A 2 -10.67 19.38 -13.27
CA SER A 2 -11.28 19.90 -14.51
C SER A 2 -11.55 18.79 -15.53
N THR A 3 -12.48 19.01 -16.44
CA THR A 3 -12.77 18.09 -17.55
C THR A 3 -11.52 17.80 -18.38
N TYR A 4 -10.72 18.83 -18.68
CA TYR A 4 -9.47 18.67 -19.43
C TYR A 4 -8.44 17.76 -18.71
N THR A 5 -8.32 17.90 -17.40
CA THR A 5 -7.44 17.03 -16.61
C THR A 5 -7.90 15.57 -16.70
N ARG A 6 -9.21 15.32 -16.59
CA ARG A 6 -9.77 13.96 -16.70
C ARG A 6 -9.54 13.36 -18.08
N GLU A 7 -9.74 14.17 -19.13
CA GLU A 7 -9.46 13.73 -20.51
C GLU A 7 -7.99 13.38 -20.71
N TYR A 8 -7.08 14.20 -20.17
CA TYR A 8 -5.65 13.93 -20.23
C TYR A 8 -5.30 12.62 -19.54
N VAL A 9 -5.78 12.41 -18.31
CA VAL A 9 -5.55 11.16 -17.57
C VAL A 9 -6.12 9.97 -18.34
N ASN A 10 -7.35 10.06 -18.84
CA ASN A 10 -7.96 8.97 -19.62
C ASN A 10 -7.18 8.64 -20.88
N LYS A 11 -6.67 9.65 -21.62
CA LYS A 11 -5.80 9.42 -22.78
C LYS A 11 -4.52 8.71 -22.41
N THR A 12 -3.90 9.10 -21.28
CA THR A 12 -2.70 8.44 -20.75
C THR A 12 -2.99 6.99 -20.37
N LEU A 13 -4.05 6.73 -19.61
CA LEU A 13 -4.47 5.37 -19.25
C LEU A 13 -4.68 4.51 -20.51
N LYS A 14 -5.46 5.03 -21.46
CA LYS A 14 -5.71 4.33 -22.71
C LYS A 14 -4.40 3.98 -23.43
N HIS A 15 -3.51 4.94 -23.59
CA HIS A 15 -2.24 4.72 -24.29
C HIS A 15 -1.43 3.58 -23.66
N TRP A 16 -1.21 3.63 -22.37
CA TRP A 16 -0.41 2.60 -21.70
C TRP A 16 -1.08 1.22 -21.71
N ILE A 17 -2.39 1.17 -21.51
CA ILE A 17 -3.13 -0.10 -21.51
C ILE A 17 -3.20 -0.68 -22.93
N THR A 18 -3.51 0.13 -23.95
CA THR A 18 -3.75 -0.41 -25.30
C THR A 18 -2.49 -0.61 -26.11
N GLU A 19 -1.49 0.26 -26.00
CA GLU A 19 -0.26 0.19 -26.78
C GLU A 19 0.82 -0.66 -26.09
N PHE A 20 1.02 -0.46 -24.78
CA PHE A 20 2.06 -1.16 -24.04
C PHE A 20 1.57 -2.43 -23.34
N LYS A 21 0.26 -2.67 -23.30
CA LYS A 21 -0.34 -3.87 -22.68
C LYS A 21 0.06 -4.09 -21.24
N ILE A 22 0.20 -3.00 -20.47
CA ILE A 22 0.56 -3.13 -19.04
C ILE A 22 -0.63 -3.69 -18.25
N ASP A 23 -0.34 -4.49 -17.25
CA ASP A 23 -1.34 -5.21 -16.45
C ASP A 23 -1.98 -4.35 -15.35
N GLY A 24 -1.40 -3.21 -15.00
CA GLY A 24 -1.92 -2.36 -13.93
C GLY A 24 -1.16 -1.07 -13.72
N PHE A 25 -1.79 -0.17 -12.95
CA PHE A 25 -1.18 1.07 -12.46
C PHE A 25 -1.16 1.11 -10.93
N ARG A 26 -0.04 1.52 -10.37
CA ARG A 26 0.03 2.04 -9.02
C ARG A 26 -0.05 3.57 -9.09
N TRP A 27 -1.08 4.12 -8.48
CA TRP A 27 -1.32 5.57 -8.42
C TRP A 27 -0.63 6.16 -7.21
N ASP A 28 0.25 7.10 -7.49
CA ASP A 28 1.07 7.75 -6.48
C ASP A 28 0.25 8.77 -5.68
N LEU A 29 0.45 8.78 -4.37
CA LEU A 29 -0.07 9.77 -3.41
C LEU A 29 -1.52 10.20 -3.70
N THR A 30 -2.45 9.23 -3.71
CA THR A 30 -3.86 9.52 -4.03
C THR A 30 -4.53 10.50 -3.07
N LYS A 31 -3.95 10.78 -1.91
CA LYS A 31 -4.39 11.87 -1.02
C LYS A 31 -4.49 13.22 -1.72
N GLY A 32 -3.64 13.47 -2.70
CA GLY A 32 -3.59 14.72 -3.44
C GLY A 32 -4.73 14.93 -4.46
N PHE A 33 -5.60 13.94 -4.69
CA PHE A 33 -6.67 14.04 -5.70
C PHE A 33 -7.89 14.85 -5.26
N THR A 34 -7.99 15.23 -3.99
CA THR A 34 -9.07 16.11 -3.53
C THR A 34 -8.84 17.56 -3.96
N GLN A 35 -9.93 18.28 -4.21
CA GLN A 35 -9.93 19.72 -4.46
C GLN A 35 -10.39 20.52 -3.24
N ASN A 36 -10.76 19.82 -2.16
CA ASN A 36 -11.30 20.45 -0.94
C ASN A 36 -10.21 20.86 0.06
N CYS A 37 -8.98 20.37 -0.13
CA CYS A 37 -7.87 20.61 0.77
C CYS A 37 -6.73 21.35 0.08
N THR A 38 -6.00 22.17 0.83
CA THR A 38 -4.70 22.68 0.37
C THR A 38 -3.62 21.61 0.59
N SER A 39 -2.57 21.64 -0.21
CA SER A 39 -1.45 20.68 -0.14
C SER A 39 -0.71 20.68 1.22
N THR A 40 -0.82 21.77 1.98
CA THR A 40 -0.18 21.92 3.28
C THR A 40 -1.07 21.52 4.46
N ASN A 41 -2.35 21.21 4.22
CA ASN A 41 -3.29 20.84 5.27
C ASN A 41 -3.40 19.31 5.38
N GLU A 42 -2.45 18.70 6.07
CA GLU A 42 -2.42 17.24 6.26
C GLU A 42 -3.65 16.70 6.99
N SER A 43 -4.19 17.42 7.95
CA SER A 43 -5.41 17.01 8.66
C SER A 43 -6.59 16.89 7.70
N CYS A 44 -6.73 17.81 6.78
CA CYS A 44 -7.76 17.75 5.74
C CYS A 44 -7.49 16.61 4.76
N THR A 45 -6.26 16.49 4.25
CA THR A 45 -5.91 15.47 3.26
C THR A 45 -5.93 14.05 3.82
N ASN A 46 -5.69 13.87 5.11
CA ASN A 46 -5.83 12.59 5.80
C ASN A 46 -7.29 12.23 6.14
N GLY A 47 -8.18 13.21 6.17
CA GLY A 47 -9.62 13.00 6.37
C GLY A 47 -10.32 12.46 5.12
N TYR A 48 -11.54 11.96 5.30
CA TYR A 48 -12.38 11.48 4.21
C TYR A 48 -12.75 12.62 3.24
N GLN A 49 -12.58 12.37 1.93
CA GLN A 49 -12.89 13.33 0.88
C GLN A 49 -13.73 12.67 -0.24
N ALA A 50 -15.02 12.97 -0.27
CA ALA A 50 -15.95 12.37 -1.23
C ALA A 50 -15.59 12.64 -2.70
N ASP A 51 -15.10 13.85 -3.01
CA ASP A 51 -14.69 14.23 -4.37
C ASP A 51 -13.54 13.38 -4.89
N ARG A 52 -12.60 13.06 -4.02
CA ARG A 52 -11.46 12.18 -4.31
C ARG A 52 -11.91 10.73 -4.49
N VAL A 53 -12.81 10.26 -3.62
CA VAL A 53 -13.36 8.92 -3.73
C VAL A 53 -14.01 8.71 -5.10
N GLU A 54 -14.85 9.66 -5.53
CA GLU A 54 -15.57 9.56 -6.79
C GLU A 54 -14.65 9.68 -8.02
N VAL A 55 -13.73 10.63 -8.05
CA VAL A 55 -12.87 10.80 -9.23
C VAL A 55 -11.94 9.58 -9.43
N LEU A 56 -11.46 8.97 -8.35
CA LEU A 56 -10.60 7.79 -8.44
C LEU A 56 -11.38 6.54 -8.86
N LYS A 57 -12.65 6.41 -8.46
CA LYS A 57 -13.54 5.37 -9.00
C LYS A 57 -13.75 5.53 -10.51
N LEU A 58 -13.94 6.75 -11.00
CA LEU A 58 -14.09 6.99 -12.43
C LEU A 58 -12.85 6.57 -13.24
N TYR A 59 -11.66 6.81 -12.72
CA TYR A 59 -10.42 6.35 -13.37
C TYR A 59 -10.27 4.82 -13.32
N ALA A 60 -10.66 4.19 -12.23
CA ALA A 60 -10.68 2.74 -12.13
C ALA A 60 -11.67 2.14 -13.14
N ASP A 61 -12.88 2.66 -13.21
CA ASP A 61 -13.89 2.21 -14.19
C ASP A 61 -13.42 2.38 -15.62
N TYR A 62 -12.76 3.50 -15.93
CA TYR A 62 -12.21 3.72 -17.25
C TYR A 62 -11.11 2.68 -17.58
N SER A 63 -10.21 2.40 -16.65
CA SER A 63 -9.20 1.35 -16.82
C SER A 63 -9.85 -0.01 -17.10
N TRP A 64 -10.85 -0.39 -16.32
CA TRP A 64 -11.58 -1.66 -16.48
C TRP A 64 -12.45 -1.71 -17.74
N SER A 65 -12.84 -0.57 -18.30
CA SER A 65 -13.51 -0.53 -19.60
C SER A 65 -12.58 -0.85 -20.78
N LEU A 66 -11.28 -0.61 -20.60
CA LEU A 66 -10.25 -0.89 -21.60
C LEU A 66 -9.70 -2.32 -21.46
N ASP A 67 -9.45 -2.74 -20.23
CA ASP A 67 -9.07 -4.10 -19.85
C ASP A 67 -9.78 -4.52 -18.57
N PRO A 68 -10.74 -5.46 -18.65
CA PRO A 68 -11.48 -5.91 -17.48
C PRO A 68 -10.63 -6.53 -16.37
N ASN A 69 -9.42 -6.98 -16.68
CA ASN A 69 -8.49 -7.60 -15.73
C ASN A 69 -7.40 -6.68 -15.21
N HIS A 70 -7.42 -5.41 -15.64
CA HIS A 70 -6.41 -4.42 -15.25
C HIS A 70 -6.35 -4.20 -13.74
N TYR A 71 -5.16 -4.23 -13.17
CA TYR A 71 -4.94 -3.96 -11.76
C TYR A 71 -4.94 -2.45 -11.49
N VAL A 72 -5.77 -2.03 -10.54
CA VAL A 72 -5.77 -0.65 -10.04
C VAL A 72 -5.31 -0.68 -8.59
N ILE A 73 -4.21 0.01 -8.32
CA ILE A 73 -3.56 0.03 -7.00
C ILE A 73 -3.39 1.48 -6.56
N PHE A 74 -3.86 1.83 -5.36
CA PHE A 74 -3.71 3.17 -4.81
C PHE A 74 -2.72 3.19 -3.65
N GLU A 75 -1.73 4.07 -3.75
CA GLU A 75 -1.01 4.52 -2.58
C GLU A 75 -1.81 5.65 -1.94
N HIS A 76 -2.59 5.31 -0.94
CA HIS A 76 -3.39 6.30 -0.22
C HIS A 76 -2.84 6.56 1.18
N LEU A 77 -2.59 5.51 1.94
CA LEU A 77 -2.02 5.57 3.30
C LEU A 77 -2.84 6.52 4.21
N GLY A 78 -4.14 6.45 4.07
CA GLY A 78 -5.10 7.28 4.79
C GLY A 78 -5.95 6.51 5.79
N SER A 79 -7.18 6.99 6.01
CA SER A 79 -8.12 6.33 6.91
C SER A 79 -8.66 5.03 6.31
N ASP A 80 -8.80 4.00 7.14
CA ASP A 80 -9.39 2.73 6.72
C ASP A 80 -10.80 2.91 6.14
N PHE A 81 -11.57 3.84 6.68
CA PHE A 81 -12.93 4.14 6.22
C PHE A 81 -12.96 4.58 4.75
N GLU A 82 -12.03 5.41 4.33
CA GLU A 82 -11.93 5.85 2.94
C GLU A 82 -11.37 4.75 2.04
N GLU A 83 -10.35 4.04 2.50
CA GLU A 83 -9.77 2.93 1.75
C GLU A 83 -10.78 1.80 1.50
N GLN A 84 -11.71 1.56 2.43
CA GLN A 84 -12.81 0.60 2.26
C GLN A 84 -13.73 0.96 1.10
N GLN A 85 -13.92 2.27 0.81
CA GLN A 85 -14.76 2.72 -0.31
C GLN A 85 -14.21 2.26 -1.67
N TRP A 86 -12.89 2.11 -1.78
CA TRP A 86 -12.23 1.64 -2.98
C TRP A 86 -11.98 0.13 -2.96
N ALA A 87 -11.51 -0.40 -1.85
CA ALA A 87 -11.23 -1.83 -1.72
C ALA A 87 -12.47 -2.71 -1.97
N ASN A 88 -13.63 -2.24 -1.54
CA ASN A 88 -14.92 -2.95 -1.71
C ASN A 88 -15.67 -2.54 -2.98
N TYR A 89 -15.17 -1.57 -3.76
CA TYR A 89 -15.85 -1.06 -4.94
C TYR A 89 -15.92 -2.11 -6.05
N ARG A 90 -17.14 -2.45 -6.48
CA ARG A 90 -17.44 -3.47 -7.51
C ARG A 90 -16.80 -4.83 -7.23
N LEU A 91 -16.59 -5.14 -5.95
CA LEU A 91 -15.95 -6.39 -5.53
C LEU A 91 -16.76 -7.63 -5.96
N SER A 92 -18.09 -7.55 -5.96
CA SER A 92 -18.98 -8.60 -6.44
C SER A 92 -18.84 -8.91 -7.94
N GLU A 93 -18.29 -7.97 -8.71
CA GLU A 93 -17.96 -8.13 -10.13
C GLU A 93 -16.53 -8.64 -10.35
N GLY A 94 -15.85 -9.09 -9.30
CA GLY A 94 -14.45 -9.50 -9.35
C GLY A 94 -13.44 -8.34 -9.38
N LYS A 95 -13.91 -7.08 -9.23
CA LYS A 95 -13.09 -5.88 -9.20
C LYS A 95 -12.52 -5.63 -7.80
N GLY A 96 -12.59 -4.42 -7.32
CA GLY A 96 -11.97 -3.95 -6.08
C GLY A 96 -10.61 -3.32 -6.34
N ILE A 97 -10.44 -2.11 -5.86
CA ILE A 97 -9.17 -1.37 -5.99
C ILE A 97 -8.22 -1.87 -4.89
N MET A 98 -7.00 -2.19 -5.26
CA MET A 98 -5.99 -2.62 -4.29
C MET A 98 -5.43 -1.40 -3.56
N MET A 99 -5.30 -1.51 -2.25
CA MET A 99 -4.75 -0.46 -1.39
C MET A 99 -3.33 -0.82 -0.97
N TRP A 100 -2.45 0.16 -0.98
CA TRP A 100 -1.08 -0.04 -0.54
C TRP A 100 -0.99 -0.12 0.99
N GLY A 101 -0.45 -1.21 1.52
CA GLY A 101 -0.39 -1.52 2.95
C GLY A 101 1.02 -1.48 3.50
N GLU A 102 1.58 -0.29 3.75
CA GLU A 102 2.90 -0.13 4.33
C GLU A 102 2.95 -0.65 5.77
N MET A 103 3.98 -1.45 6.08
CA MET A 103 4.25 -2.03 7.39
C MET A 103 5.71 -1.88 7.83
N PHE A 104 6.43 -0.91 7.26
CA PHE A 104 7.86 -0.74 7.50
C PHE A 104 8.22 -0.63 8.98
N THR A 105 7.54 0.24 9.72
CA THR A 105 7.86 0.45 11.14
C THR A 105 7.77 -0.83 11.95
N GLN A 106 6.72 -1.63 11.76
CA GLN A 106 6.51 -2.88 12.49
C GLN A 106 7.55 -3.94 12.10
N TYR A 107 7.81 -4.09 10.82
CA TYR A 107 8.84 -5.02 10.33
C TYR A 107 10.24 -4.61 10.75
N LYS A 108 10.54 -3.31 10.73
CA LYS A 108 11.80 -2.76 11.22
C LYS A 108 12.04 -3.13 12.69
N GLU A 109 11.10 -2.87 13.56
CA GLU A 109 11.20 -3.20 14.97
C GLU A 109 11.45 -4.70 15.20
N LEU A 110 10.69 -5.56 14.54
CA LEU A 110 10.85 -7.00 14.62
C LEU A 110 12.20 -7.46 14.07
N THR A 111 12.64 -6.89 12.94
CA THR A 111 13.94 -7.23 12.32
C THR A 111 15.09 -6.80 13.22
N MET A 112 15.01 -5.62 13.82
CA MET A 112 16.00 -5.13 14.79
C MET A 112 16.03 -5.93 16.09
N GLY A 113 15.07 -6.83 16.32
CA GLY A 113 15.03 -7.68 17.51
C GLY A 113 14.40 -7.02 18.73
N TYR A 114 13.62 -5.99 18.55
CA TYR A 114 12.83 -5.39 19.62
C TYR A 114 11.45 -6.06 19.71
N SER A 115 10.95 -6.23 20.91
CA SER A 115 9.66 -6.90 21.20
C SER A 115 8.65 -5.94 21.83
N ASN A 116 8.75 -4.66 21.52
CA ASN A 116 7.85 -3.66 22.04
C ASN A 116 6.51 -3.61 21.28
N THR A 117 5.69 -2.63 21.60
CA THR A 117 4.31 -2.50 21.13
C THR A 117 4.15 -2.22 19.66
N THR A 118 5.20 -1.87 18.95
CA THR A 118 5.13 -1.48 17.52
C THR A 118 5.25 -2.66 16.55
N GLY A 119 5.59 -3.86 17.04
CA GLY A 119 5.76 -5.06 16.21
C GLY A 119 4.46 -5.74 15.75
N ASN A 120 3.31 -5.11 15.84
CA ASN A 120 2.04 -5.68 15.39
C ASN A 120 1.86 -5.57 13.88
N ILE A 121 2.04 -6.68 13.17
CA ILE A 121 1.92 -6.77 11.70
C ILE A 121 0.54 -7.18 11.20
N SER A 122 -0.49 -7.25 12.05
CA SER A 122 -1.84 -7.67 11.66
C SER A 122 -2.43 -6.82 10.53
N ARG A 123 -2.06 -5.53 10.46
CA ARG A 123 -2.51 -4.59 9.43
C ARG A 123 -1.95 -4.87 8.03
N MET A 124 -1.06 -5.85 7.88
CA MET A 124 -0.66 -6.38 6.59
C MET A 124 -1.76 -7.24 5.95
N GLY A 125 -2.76 -7.64 6.72
CA GLY A 125 -3.94 -8.38 6.27
C GLY A 125 -5.13 -7.46 6.01
N HIS A 126 -5.89 -7.76 4.97
CA HIS A 126 -7.06 -6.97 4.56
C HIS A 126 -8.17 -6.91 5.63
N VAL A 127 -8.34 -7.97 6.42
CA VAL A 127 -9.40 -8.05 7.45
C VAL A 127 -9.22 -7.01 8.55
N SER A 128 -7.98 -6.78 8.98
CA SER A 128 -7.68 -5.78 10.03
C SER A 128 -7.93 -4.34 9.59
N ARG A 129 -8.11 -4.10 8.29
CA ARG A 129 -8.49 -2.81 7.70
C ARG A 129 -9.99 -2.74 7.36
N GLY A 130 -10.75 -3.79 7.65
CA GLY A 130 -12.18 -3.86 7.33
C GLY A 130 -12.47 -4.04 5.85
N PHE A 131 -11.52 -4.53 5.04
CA PHE A 131 -11.78 -4.84 3.65
C PHE A 131 -12.45 -6.21 3.52
N THR A 132 -13.51 -6.29 2.74
CA THR A 132 -14.25 -7.54 2.50
C THR A 132 -13.46 -8.51 1.63
N GLY A 133 -12.68 -7.99 0.69
CA GLY A 133 -11.85 -8.78 -0.22
C GLY A 133 -10.35 -8.61 0.03
N LYS A 134 -9.54 -9.52 -0.52
CA LYS A 134 -8.07 -9.51 -0.42
C LYS A 134 -7.47 -8.40 -1.31
N ARG A 135 -7.80 -7.15 -1.03
CA ARG A 135 -7.43 -5.96 -1.80
C ARG A 135 -6.40 -5.08 -1.09
N LEU A 136 -5.55 -5.68 -0.27
CA LEU A 136 -4.43 -5.01 0.38
C LEU A 136 -3.11 -5.56 -0.17
N VAL A 137 -2.29 -4.69 -0.78
CA VAL A 137 -0.92 -4.99 -1.18
C VAL A 137 -0.02 -4.70 0.01
N GLY A 138 0.19 -5.72 0.84
CA GLY A 138 1.01 -5.60 2.04
C GLY A 138 2.50 -5.68 1.70
N TYR A 139 3.31 -4.80 2.28
CA TYR A 139 4.76 -4.81 2.09
C TYR A 139 5.53 -4.35 3.33
N PRO A 140 6.71 -4.97 3.59
CA PRO A 140 7.57 -4.61 4.71
C PRO A 140 8.54 -3.47 4.42
N GLU A 141 8.93 -3.25 3.16
CA GLU A 141 9.81 -2.16 2.73
C GLU A 141 9.50 -1.72 1.30
N SER A 142 9.85 -0.49 0.96
CA SER A 142 9.66 0.09 -0.37
C SER A 142 10.82 1.01 -0.74
N HIS A 143 10.71 1.68 -1.90
CA HIS A 143 11.67 2.69 -2.36
C HIS A 143 11.70 3.96 -1.48
N ASP A 144 10.66 4.20 -0.68
CA ASP A 144 10.53 5.36 0.22
C ASP A 144 11.10 5.13 1.61
N LYS A 145 11.66 3.95 1.86
CA LYS A 145 12.18 3.56 3.19
C LYS A 145 13.58 2.99 3.09
N ASP A 146 14.32 3.07 4.17
CA ASP A 146 15.58 2.36 4.32
C ASP A 146 15.35 0.83 4.26
N ARG A 147 16.41 0.10 3.93
CA ARG A 147 16.34 -1.35 3.91
C ARG A 147 16.32 -1.93 5.32
N LEU A 148 15.46 -2.91 5.57
CA LEU A 148 15.36 -3.58 6.88
C LEU A 148 16.70 -4.13 7.35
N MET A 149 17.52 -4.66 6.42
CA MET A 149 18.88 -5.13 6.74
C MET A 149 19.78 -3.98 7.23
N TYR A 150 19.69 -2.81 6.61
CA TYR A 150 20.44 -1.62 7.04
C TYR A 150 20.03 -1.20 8.45
N GLU A 151 18.73 -1.11 8.70
CA GLU A 151 18.18 -0.77 10.02
C GLU A 151 18.65 -1.76 11.08
N ALA A 152 18.58 -3.06 10.79
CA ALA A 152 19.00 -4.12 11.71
C ALA A 152 20.51 -4.05 12.02
N LYS A 153 21.34 -3.81 11.01
CA LYS A 153 22.80 -3.72 11.20
C LYS A 153 23.19 -2.46 11.97
N THR A 154 22.47 -1.35 11.78
CA THR A 154 22.83 -0.03 12.33
C THR A 154 22.22 0.20 13.72
N PHE A 155 20.99 -0.22 13.93
CA PHE A 155 20.20 0.09 15.12
C PHE A 155 19.65 -1.16 15.84
N GLY A 156 20.07 -2.34 15.42
CA GLY A 156 19.59 -3.60 15.97
C GLY A 156 19.90 -3.76 17.45
N ASN A 157 19.10 -4.56 18.14
CA ASN A 157 19.29 -4.91 19.54
C ASN A 157 20.63 -5.65 19.72
N ASN A 158 21.47 -5.18 20.63
CA ASN A 158 22.78 -5.75 20.93
C ASN A 158 22.81 -6.54 22.26
N THR A 159 21.64 -6.78 22.87
CA THR A 159 21.50 -7.45 24.16
C THR A 159 20.79 -8.80 24.04
N GLY A 160 20.82 -9.58 25.11
CA GLY A 160 20.13 -10.86 25.15
C GLY A 160 20.90 -12.01 24.47
N THR A 161 20.22 -13.13 24.28
CA THR A 161 20.80 -14.38 23.75
C THR A 161 20.94 -14.41 22.26
N SER A 162 20.28 -13.50 21.55
CA SER A 162 20.27 -13.44 20.06
C SER A 162 20.40 -11.99 19.59
N PRO A 163 21.54 -11.33 19.84
CA PRO A 163 21.76 -9.96 19.42
C PRO A 163 21.73 -9.85 17.89
N VAL A 164 21.22 -8.72 17.38
CA VAL A 164 21.06 -8.44 15.94
C VAL A 164 22.12 -7.47 15.44
N PHE A 165 22.44 -6.46 16.24
CA PHE A 165 23.44 -5.46 15.89
C PHE A 165 24.77 -6.12 15.48
N ASN A 166 25.28 -5.78 14.31
CA ASN A 166 26.50 -6.38 13.74
C ASN A 166 26.53 -7.93 13.71
N ASN A 167 25.37 -8.58 13.78
CA ASN A 167 25.26 -10.04 13.67
C ASN A 167 24.44 -10.41 12.46
N GLU A 168 25.13 -10.65 11.35
CA GLU A 168 24.49 -10.93 10.06
C GLU A 168 23.65 -12.21 10.08
N THR A 169 24.14 -13.26 10.73
CA THR A 169 23.41 -14.54 10.82
C THR A 169 22.06 -14.35 11.53
N ASN A 170 22.04 -13.72 12.68
CA ASN A 170 20.80 -13.46 13.42
C ASN A 170 19.86 -12.52 12.65
N THR A 171 20.41 -11.52 11.97
CA THR A 171 19.63 -10.62 11.12
C THR A 171 18.96 -11.38 9.96
N ILE A 172 19.71 -12.20 9.23
CA ILE A 172 19.19 -13.01 8.12
C ILE A 172 18.11 -13.97 8.61
N ASN A 173 18.33 -14.66 9.72
CA ASN A 173 17.34 -15.57 10.29
C ASN A 173 16.03 -14.86 10.64
N ARG A 174 16.08 -13.65 11.20
CA ARG A 174 14.90 -12.84 11.50
C ARG A 174 14.21 -12.39 10.22
N MET A 175 14.96 -11.87 9.26
CA MET A 175 14.39 -11.44 7.97
C MET A 175 13.73 -12.61 7.23
N SER A 176 14.34 -13.80 7.27
CA SER A 176 13.77 -15.00 6.66
C SER A 176 12.46 -15.41 7.31
N ALA A 177 12.37 -15.36 8.65
CA ALA A 177 11.15 -15.67 9.37
C ALA A 177 10.03 -14.65 9.07
N LEU A 178 10.37 -13.36 9.07
CA LEU A 178 9.41 -12.29 8.75
C LEU A 178 8.98 -12.32 7.27
N GLY A 179 9.90 -12.66 6.37
CA GLY A 179 9.59 -12.87 4.95
C GLY A 179 8.61 -14.03 4.77
N ALA A 180 8.83 -15.15 5.43
CA ALA A 180 7.91 -16.29 5.41
C ALA A 180 6.51 -15.91 5.92
N ILE A 181 6.42 -15.16 7.04
CA ILE A 181 5.15 -14.66 7.56
C ILE A 181 4.47 -13.74 6.53
N SER A 182 5.21 -12.81 5.91
CA SER A 182 4.67 -11.91 4.87
C SER A 182 4.03 -12.69 3.73
N MET A 183 4.70 -13.74 3.25
CA MET A 183 4.20 -14.55 2.14
C MET A 183 2.96 -15.37 2.49
N LEU A 184 2.75 -15.71 3.75
CA LEU A 184 1.61 -16.51 4.19
C LEU A 184 0.36 -15.66 4.49
N ILE A 185 0.49 -14.35 4.71
CA ILE A 185 -0.67 -13.46 4.90
C ILE A 185 -1.47 -13.37 3.60
N PRO A 186 -2.82 -13.61 3.62
CA PRO A 186 -3.62 -13.60 2.40
C PRO A 186 -3.69 -12.23 1.72
N GLY A 187 -3.49 -12.20 0.40
CA GLY A 187 -3.58 -11.01 -0.44
C GLY A 187 -2.31 -10.79 -1.27
N PRO A 188 -2.34 -9.82 -2.20
CA PRO A 188 -1.17 -9.45 -2.98
C PRO A 188 -0.05 -8.90 -2.09
N LYS A 189 1.17 -9.02 -2.57
CA LYS A 189 2.39 -8.57 -1.89
C LYS A 189 3.28 -7.78 -2.85
N MET A 190 4.10 -6.93 -2.25
CA MET A 190 5.17 -6.25 -2.96
C MET A 190 6.49 -6.47 -2.20
#